data_95188c9492cf6795b858f71daa4e3778
#
_entry.id   95188c9492cf6795b858f71daa4e3778
#
_cell.length_a   1.000
_cell.length_b   1.000
_cell.length_c   1.000
_cell.angle_alpha   90.00
_cell.angle_beta   90.00
_cell.angle_gamma   90.00
#
_symmetry.space_group_name_H-M   'P 1'
#
loop_
_entity.id
_entity.type
_entity.pdbx_description
1 polymer ?
#
loop_
_entity_poly.entity_id
_entity_poly.type
_entity_poly.pdbx_seq_one_letter_code
_entity_poly.pdbx_strand_id
1 'polypeptide(L)'
;MSNSDAAAVLTTPDLGEALRAVRTLLDIADLAMAEVDFEAVIRSPEVLARVLEVLPDLKWHAADEKSKRSSKNGDDPAHCLPIQVFDWCHPLDLAEPFIAALGPDPAALRFDLGSWPAVPEAGLERISQKFAYLTLSVNSRDLYQHELHGDHTVHVHVSNARHPANIARIHWLADQVGGRFTGQVEMARL
;
A
#
# COMPACT_ATOMS: atom_id res chain seq x y z
N MET A 1 15.99 8.57 4.87
CA MET A 1 14.70 8.30 4.23
C MET A 1 14.88 8.43 2.72
N SER A 2 14.51 7.42 1.97
CA SER A 2 14.53 7.45 0.51
C SER A 2 13.14 7.85 0.03
N ASN A 3 13.03 8.69 -0.99
CA ASN A 3 11.74 9.03 -1.59
C ASN A 3 11.59 8.25 -2.89
N SER A 4 10.42 7.72 -3.14
CA SER A 4 10.00 7.18 -4.44
C SER A 4 8.88 8.01 -5.01
N ASP A 5 8.67 7.89 -6.31
CA ASP A 5 7.50 8.44 -6.98
C ASP A 5 6.46 7.32 -7.12
N ALA A 6 5.28 7.53 -6.56
CA ALA A 6 4.12 6.64 -6.65
C ALA A 6 3.18 7.12 -7.75
N ALA A 7 2.88 6.26 -8.70
CA ALA A 7 1.99 6.53 -9.82
C ALA A 7 0.72 5.70 -9.72
N ALA A 8 -0.44 6.34 -9.69
CA ALA A 8 -1.72 5.65 -9.74
C ALA A 8 -1.89 4.97 -11.12
N VAL A 9 -2.09 3.66 -11.12
CA VAL A 9 -2.27 2.85 -12.34
C VAL A 9 -3.69 2.33 -12.49
N LEU A 10 -4.43 2.23 -11.39
CA LEU A 10 -5.86 1.86 -11.39
C LEU A 10 -6.55 2.59 -10.23
N THR A 11 -7.74 3.15 -10.48
CA THR A 11 -8.67 3.61 -9.44
C THR A 11 -10.04 3.06 -9.75
N THR A 12 -10.67 2.40 -8.78
CA THR A 12 -11.96 1.72 -8.94
C THR A 12 -12.76 1.74 -7.63
N PRO A 13 -14.11 1.79 -7.70
CA PRO A 13 -14.95 1.59 -6.51
C PRO A 13 -15.11 0.10 -6.13
N ASP A 14 -14.65 -0.84 -6.97
CA ASP A 14 -14.72 -2.28 -6.72
C ASP A 14 -13.43 -2.80 -6.08
N LEU A 15 -13.49 -3.11 -4.78
CA LEU A 15 -12.36 -3.70 -4.05
C LEU A 15 -11.88 -5.01 -4.69
N GLY A 16 -12.80 -5.82 -5.21
CA GLY A 16 -12.44 -7.08 -5.88
C GLY A 16 -11.61 -6.83 -7.14
N GLU A 17 -11.91 -5.77 -7.90
CA GLU A 17 -11.11 -5.34 -9.05
C GLU A 17 -9.72 -4.84 -8.62
N ALA A 18 -9.65 -4.00 -7.58
CA ALA A 18 -8.39 -3.52 -7.05
C ALA A 18 -7.49 -4.68 -6.54
N LEU A 19 -8.07 -5.65 -5.83
CA LEU A 19 -7.34 -6.84 -5.36
C LEU A 19 -6.86 -7.73 -6.53
N ARG A 20 -7.66 -7.89 -7.58
CA ARG A 20 -7.21 -8.60 -8.80
C ARG A 20 -6.02 -7.90 -9.45
N ALA A 21 -6.05 -6.56 -9.53
CA ALA A 21 -4.94 -5.78 -10.05
C ALA A 21 -3.67 -5.96 -9.20
N VAL A 22 -3.79 -5.89 -7.88
CA VAL A 22 -2.67 -6.17 -6.97
C VAL A 22 -2.09 -7.55 -7.21
N ARG A 23 -2.91 -8.61 -7.25
CA ARG A 23 -2.44 -9.98 -7.51
C ARG A 23 -1.72 -10.10 -8.86
N THR A 24 -2.29 -9.50 -9.93
CA THR A 24 -1.65 -9.48 -11.26
C THR A 24 -0.27 -8.83 -11.21
N LEU A 25 -0.10 -7.72 -10.48
CA LEU A 25 1.18 -7.06 -10.35
C LEU A 25 2.17 -7.84 -9.47
N LEU A 26 1.69 -8.51 -8.42
CA LEU A 26 2.50 -9.41 -7.61
C LEU A 26 3.00 -10.62 -8.43
N ASP A 27 2.16 -11.20 -9.29
CA ASP A 27 2.53 -12.32 -10.18
C ASP A 27 3.63 -11.94 -11.19
N ILE A 28 3.76 -10.66 -11.51
CA ILE A 28 4.78 -10.13 -12.42
C ILE A 28 6.09 -9.83 -11.69
N ALA A 29 6.03 -9.44 -10.42
CA ALA A 29 7.16 -8.99 -9.63
C ALA A 29 8.04 -10.14 -9.12
N ASP A 30 9.28 -9.81 -8.75
CA ASP A 30 10.10 -10.72 -7.96
C ASP A 30 9.67 -10.67 -6.49
N LEU A 31 9.19 -11.79 -5.95
CA LEU A 31 8.67 -11.91 -4.58
C LEU A 31 9.63 -12.61 -3.62
N ALA A 32 10.89 -12.81 -3.97
CA ALA A 32 11.83 -13.61 -3.17
C ALA A 32 11.98 -13.09 -1.71
N MET A 33 11.78 -11.81 -1.48
CA MET A 33 11.85 -11.16 -0.17
C MET A 33 10.66 -10.23 0.06
N ALA A 34 9.50 -10.55 -0.57
CA ALA A 34 8.38 -9.65 -0.52
C ALA A 34 7.68 -9.67 0.84
N GLU A 35 7.35 -8.49 1.32
CA GLU A 35 6.65 -8.24 2.58
C GLU A 35 5.54 -7.22 2.35
N VAL A 36 4.59 -7.14 3.28
CA VAL A 36 3.55 -6.10 3.27
C VAL A 36 3.59 -5.30 4.56
N ASP A 37 3.49 -3.98 4.40
CA ASP A 37 3.36 -3.02 5.49
C ASP A 37 1.91 -2.53 5.55
N PHE A 38 1.42 -2.31 6.76
CA PHE A 38 0.06 -1.85 7.03
C PHE A 38 0.05 -0.45 7.61
N GLU A 39 -0.75 0.43 7.01
CA GLU A 39 -1.01 1.77 7.50
C GLU A 39 -2.53 2.00 7.52
N ALA A 40 -3.08 2.37 8.69
CA ALA A 40 -4.51 2.61 8.85
C ALA A 40 -4.80 3.49 10.07
N VAL A 41 -6.00 4.09 10.11
CA VAL A 41 -6.51 4.76 11.32
C VAL A 41 -7.72 4.01 11.84
N ILE A 42 -7.57 3.36 12.99
CA ILE A 42 -8.66 2.63 13.65
C ILE A 42 -9.38 3.54 14.64
N ARG A 43 -10.69 3.65 14.48
CA ARG A 43 -11.54 4.56 15.27
C ARG A 43 -12.51 3.85 16.20
N SER A 44 -12.83 2.59 15.94
CA SER A 44 -13.83 1.86 16.73
C SER A 44 -13.27 0.62 17.43
N PRO A 45 -13.78 0.27 18.61
CA PRO A 45 -13.37 -0.94 19.32
C PRO A 45 -13.66 -2.23 18.54
N GLU A 46 -14.74 -2.24 17.74
CA GLU A 46 -15.15 -3.39 16.95
C GLU A 46 -14.17 -3.68 15.81
N VAL A 47 -13.71 -2.62 15.12
CA VAL A 47 -12.65 -2.73 14.09
C VAL A 47 -11.36 -3.18 14.74
N LEU A 48 -10.98 -2.55 15.87
CA LEU A 48 -9.77 -2.92 16.60
C LEU A 48 -9.76 -4.41 16.97
N ALA A 49 -10.88 -4.93 17.50
CA ALA A 49 -10.97 -6.33 17.90
C ALA A 49 -10.71 -7.27 16.70
N ARG A 50 -11.32 -7.00 15.54
CA ARG A 50 -11.09 -7.79 14.32
C ARG A 50 -9.66 -7.68 13.81
N VAL A 51 -9.07 -6.48 13.87
CA VAL A 51 -7.67 -6.29 13.44
C VAL A 51 -6.71 -7.04 14.35
N LEU A 52 -6.94 -7.06 15.67
CA LEU A 52 -6.11 -7.82 16.60
C LEU A 52 -6.23 -9.34 16.45
N GLU A 53 -7.31 -9.87 15.86
CA GLU A 53 -7.39 -11.28 15.45
C GLU A 53 -6.43 -11.61 14.30
N VAL A 54 -6.15 -10.64 13.42
CA VAL A 54 -5.23 -10.80 12.28
C VAL A 54 -3.79 -10.45 12.69
N LEU A 55 -3.61 -9.38 13.46
CA LEU A 55 -2.34 -8.84 13.91
C LEU A 55 -2.31 -8.69 15.44
N PRO A 56 -2.08 -9.79 16.20
CA PRO A 56 -2.13 -9.76 17.65
C PRO A 56 -1.06 -8.84 18.29
N ASP A 57 0.08 -8.68 17.63
CA ASP A 57 1.20 -7.83 18.08
C ASP A 57 1.23 -6.46 17.37
N LEU A 58 0.05 -5.95 17.00
CA LEU A 58 -0.15 -4.72 16.24
C LEU A 58 0.73 -3.56 16.72
N LYS A 59 1.47 -2.93 15.79
CA LYS A 59 2.23 -1.71 16.06
C LYS A 59 1.37 -0.48 15.79
N TRP A 60 1.23 0.35 16.81
CA TRP A 60 0.36 1.52 16.74
C TRP A 60 0.86 2.65 17.65
N HIS A 61 0.34 3.85 17.41
CA HIS A 61 0.41 4.99 18.33
C HIS A 61 -0.93 5.73 18.34
N ALA A 62 -1.19 6.50 19.38
CA ALA A 62 -2.39 7.32 19.44
C ALA A 62 -2.38 8.34 18.30
N ALA A 63 -3.52 8.53 17.63
CA ALA A 63 -3.64 9.46 16.51
C ALA A 63 -3.57 10.94 16.95
N ASP A 64 -3.76 11.23 18.25
CA ASP A 64 -3.49 12.56 18.79
C ASP A 64 -1.99 12.78 18.96
N GLU A 65 -1.42 13.72 18.19
CA GLU A 65 0.01 14.07 18.20
C GLU A 65 0.55 14.46 19.58
N LYS A 66 -0.32 14.91 20.50
CA LYS A 66 0.06 15.26 21.88
C LYS A 66 0.16 14.03 22.79
N SER A 67 -0.42 12.93 22.38
CA SER A 67 -0.38 11.68 23.13
C SER A 67 0.93 10.95 22.83
N LYS A 68 1.60 10.47 23.90
CA LYS A 68 2.78 9.59 23.77
C LYS A 68 2.44 8.11 23.89
N ARG A 69 1.15 7.77 23.87
CA ARG A 69 0.67 6.39 24.00
C ARG A 69 0.94 5.59 22.74
N SER A 70 1.45 4.39 22.91
CA SER A 70 1.80 3.51 21.78
C SER A 70 1.98 2.07 22.26
N SER A 71 1.98 1.13 21.32
CA SER A 71 2.33 -0.27 21.58
C SER A 71 3.71 -0.44 22.23
N LYS A 72 4.68 0.44 21.91
CA LYS A 72 6.03 0.42 22.51
C LYS A 72 6.04 0.67 24.02
N ASN A 73 5.05 1.39 24.54
CA ASN A 73 4.93 1.69 25.97
C ASN A 73 4.10 0.64 26.72
N GLY A 74 3.57 -0.38 26.03
CA GLY A 74 2.67 -1.37 26.60
C GLY A 74 1.27 -0.83 26.93
N ASP A 75 0.88 0.29 26.30
CA ASP A 75 -0.46 0.86 26.45
C ASP A 75 -1.51 -0.07 25.78
N ASP A 76 -2.72 -0.10 26.34
CA ASP A 76 -3.85 -0.80 25.75
C ASP A 76 -4.46 0.03 24.61
N PRO A 77 -4.47 -0.45 23.36
CA PRO A 77 -5.01 0.28 22.23
C PRO A 77 -6.49 0.62 22.38
N ALA A 78 -7.29 -0.20 23.07
CA ALA A 78 -8.71 0.04 23.26
C ALA A 78 -8.99 1.34 24.05
N HIS A 79 -8.08 1.73 24.92
CA HIS A 79 -8.17 2.97 25.70
C HIS A 79 -7.55 4.19 24.99
N CYS A 80 -7.04 4.01 23.77
CA CYS A 80 -6.28 5.03 23.06
C CYS A 80 -6.89 5.41 21.71
N LEU A 81 -8.07 4.90 21.38
CA LEU A 81 -8.75 5.20 20.12
C LEU A 81 -9.05 6.71 19.97
N PRO A 82 -8.90 7.27 18.76
CA PRO A 82 -8.38 6.65 17.55
C PRO A 82 -6.88 6.37 17.62
N ILE A 83 -6.46 5.24 17.05
CA ILE A 83 -5.05 4.88 16.91
C ILE A 83 -4.64 4.89 15.45
N GLN A 84 -3.37 5.19 15.22
CA GLN A 84 -2.73 5.08 13.92
C GLN A 84 -1.84 3.83 13.92
N VAL A 85 -2.10 2.95 12.97
CA VAL A 85 -1.35 1.72 12.73
C VAL A 85 -0.21 2.02 11.79
N PHE A 86 1.00 1.58 12.15
CA PHE A 86 2.18 1.51 11.30
C PHE A 86 2.87 0.20 11.64
N ASP A 87 2.55 -0.83 10.91
CA ASP A 87 3.06 -2.17 11.19
C ASP A 87 3.70 -2.75 9.91
N TRP A 88 4.96 -3.17 10.03
CA TRP A 88 5.82 -3.45 8.88
C TRP A 88 6.29 -4.89 8.86
N CYS A 89 6.72 -5.34 7.70
CA CYS A 89 7.40 -6.60 7.46
C CYS A 89 6.53 -7.81 7.76
N HIS A 90 5.31 -7.83 7.23
CA HIS A 90 4.38 -8.94 7.37
C HIS A 90 4.36 -9.84 6.13
N PRO A 91 3.98 -11.13 6.29
CA PRO A 91 3.69 -12.02 5.17
C PRO A 91 2.56 -11.47 4.28
N LEU A 92 2.68 -11.69 2.96
CA LEU A 92 1.74 -11.17 1.97
C LEU A 92 0.30 -11.69 2.14
N ASP A 93 0.14 -12.90 2.68
CA ASP A 93 -1.16 -13.54 2.90
C ASP A 93 -2.00 -12.88 3.99
N LEU A 94 -1.42 -11.99 4.80
CA LEU A 94 -2.15 -11.18 5.78
C LEU A 94 -2.85 -9.95 5.16
N ALA A 95 -2.57 -9.59 3.92
CA ALA A 95 -3.12 -8.39 3.28
C ALA A 95 -4.66 -8.41 3.19
N GLU A 96 -5.24 -9.49 2.63
CA GLU A 96 -6.69 -9.58 2.48
C GLU A 96 -7.42 -9.76 3.82
N PRO A 97 -6.98 -10.61 4.76
CA PRO A 97 -7.53 -10.64 6.11
C PRO A 97 -7.53 -9.28 6.82
N PHE A 98 -6.45 -8.51 6.69
CA PHE A 98 -6.37 -7.17 7.28
C PHE A 98 -7.40 -6.20 6.67
N ILE A 99 -7.54 -6.17 5.34
CA ILE A 99 -8.57 -5.36 4.66
C ILE A 99 -9.98 -5.76 5.12
N ALA A 100 -10.25 -7.06 5.21
CA ALA A 100 -11.55 -7.57 5.66
C ALA A 100 -11.85 -7.15 7.12
N ALA A 101 -10.84 -7.14 7.98
CA ALA A 101 -10.96 -6.70 9.38
C ALA A 101 -11.27 -5.20 9.50
N LEU A 102 -10.66 -4.37 8.66
CA LEU A 102 -10.89 -2.92 8.63
C LEU A 102 -12.30 -2.55 8.13
N GLY A 103 -12.81 -3.28 7.15
CA GLY A 103 -14.09 -2.97 6.51
C GLY A 103 -14.07 -1.66 5.72
N PRO A 104 -14.94 -0.66 6.06
CA PRO A 104 -15.02 0.59 5.30
C PRO A 104 -13.94 1.62 5.68
N ASP A 105 -13.12 1.37 6.69
CA ASP A 105 -12.08 2.31 7.10
C ASP A 105 -10.96 2.37 6.05
N PRO A 106 -10.34 3.54 5.86
CA PRO A 106 -9.24 3.69 4.90
C PRO A 106 -7.97 3.03 5.42
N ALA A 107 -7.20 2.48 4.47
CA ALA A 107 -5.89 1.92 4.74
C ALA A 107 -4.97 2.08 3.53
N ALA A 108 -3.67 1.99 3.76
CA ALA A 108 -2.70 1.71 2.73
C ALA A 108 -1.95 0.42 3.07
N LEU A 109 -1.84 -0.45 2.07
CA LEU A 109 -1.04 -1.64 2.11
C LEU A 109 0.11 -1.47 1.15
N ARG A 110 1.33 -1.37 1.66
CA ARG A 110 2.53 -1.26 0.83
C ARG A 110 3.23 -2.60 0.77
N PHE A 111 3.35 -3.13 -0.44
CA PHE A 111 4.09 -4.35 -0.74
C PHE A 111 5.51 -3.96 -1.15
N ASP A 112 6.49 -4.38 -0.38
CA ASP A 112 7.90 -4.28 -0.72
C ASP A 112 8.28 -5.48 -1.59
N LEU A 113 8.78 -5.23 -2.79
CA LEU A 113 9.05 -6.23 -3.81
C LEU A 113 10.56 -6.31 -4.06
N GLY A 114 11.04 -7.48 -4.48
CA GLY A 114 12.44 -7.63 -4.85
C GLY A 114 12.81 -6.79 -6.08
N SER A 115 12.00 -6.85 -7.12
CA SER A 115 12.19 -6.06 -8.34
C SER A 115 10.99 -6.10 -9.27
N TRP A 116 10.90 -5.09 -10.16
CA TRP A 116 10.11 -5.18 -11.39
C TRP A 116 10.94 -5.83 -12.50
N PRO A 117 10.34 -6.69 -13.34
CA PRO A 117 11.07 -7.43 -14.37
C PRO A 117 11.62 -6.53 -15.47
N ALA A 118 12.61 -7.05 -16.22
CA ALA A 118 12.93 -6.56 -17.54
C ALA A 118 11.84 -7.02 -18.52
N VAL A 119 11.48 -6.14 -19.46
CA VAL A 119 10.48 -6.41 -20.50
C VAL A 119 11.02 -5.82 -21.81
N PRO A 120 11.96 -6.51 -22.48
CA PRO A 120 12.65 -5.97 -23.69
C PRO A 120 11.69 -5.58 -24.82
N GLU A 121 10.60 -6.32 -25.00
CA GLU A 121 9.55 -6.04 -25.97
C GLU A 121 8.81 -4.72 -25.72
N ALA A 122 8.85 -4.21 -24.49
CA ALA A 122 8.34 -2.90 -24.10
C ALA A 122 9.44 -1.84 -23.96
N GLY A 123 10.66 -2.14 -24.42
CA GLY A 123 11.82 -1.25 -24.30
C GLY A 123 12.38 -1.14 -22.89
N LEU A 124 12.02 -2.07 -21.98
CA LEU A 124 12.46 -2.12 -20.59
C LEU A 124 13.57 -3.17 -20.42
N GLU A 125 14.76 -2.87 -20.93
CA GLU A 125 15.91 -3.79 -21.04
C GLU A 125 16.45 -4.29 -19.68
N ARG A 126 16.12 -3.60 -18.58
CA ARG A 126 16.68 -3.88 -17.26
C ARG A 126 15.60 -4.08 -16.21
N ILE A 127 15.86 -4.97 -15.27
CA ILE A 127 15.10 -5.06 -14.02
C ILE A 127 15.19 -3.75 -13.23
N SER A 128 14.15 -3.44 -12.43
CA SER A 128 14.17 -2.30 -11.53
C SER A 128 14.07 -2.81 -10.10
N GLN A 129 15.18 -2.82 -9.37
CA GLN A 129 15.25 -3.24 -7.97
C GLN A 129 14.95 -2.08 -7.02
N LYS A 130 15.44 -0.89 -7.34
CA LYS A 130 15.28 0.26 -6.47
C LYS A 130 13.86 0.78 -6.53
N PHE A 131 13.19 0.84 -5.36
CA PHE A 131 11.79 1.29 -5.21
C PHE A 131 10.78 0.44 -5.99
N ALA A 132 10.98 -0.87 -6.02
CA ALA A 132 9.99 -1.81 -6.50
C ALA A 132 8.93 -2.01 -5.40
N TYR A 133 8.04 -1.04 -5.24
CA TYR A 133 6.90 -1.11 -4.31
C TYR A 133 5.59 -1.04 -5.08
N LEU A 134 4.58 -1.65 -4.47
CA LEU A 134 3.19 -1.56 -4.87
C LEU A 134 2.41 -1.07 -3.65
N THR A 135 1.53 -0.08 -3.81
CA THR A 135 0.62 0.34 -2.72
C THR A 135 -0.82 0.20 -3.16
N LEU A 136 -1.62 -0.46 -2.33
CA LEU A 136 -3.07 -0.44 -2.42
C LEU A 136 -3.61 0.53 -1.38
N SER A 137 -4.17 1.66 -1.83
CA SER A 137 -4.97 2.55 -1.00
C SER A 137 -6.41 2.05 -1.01
N VAL A 138 -6.92 1.62 0.15
CA VAL A 138 -8.28 1.10 0.34
C VAL A 138 -9.18 2.23 0.82
N ASN A 139 -10.35 2.38 0.21
CA ASN A 139 -11.32 3.44 0.52
C ASN A 139 -10.73 4.87 0.46
N SER A 140 -9.70 5.06 -0.38
CA SER A 140 -9.02 6.34 -0.61
C SER A 140 -8.44 6.41 -2.02
N ARG A 141 -8.43 7.61 -2.59
CA ARG A 141 -7.80 7.89 -3.90
C ARG A 141 -6.34 8.27 -3.78
N ASP A 142 -5.95 8.82 -2.66
CA ASP A 142 -4.60 9.29 -2.41
C ASP A 142 -3.76 8.26 -1.63
N LEU A 143 -2.45 8.39 -1.77
CA LEU A 143 -1.48 7.50 -1.15
C LEU A 143 -1.51 7.55 0.39
N TYR A 144 -1.85 8.70 0.96
CA TYR A 144 -1.80 8.98 2.39
C TYR A 144 -3.17 8.97 3.08
N GLN A 145 -4.23 8.58 2.37
CA GLN A 145 -5.58 8.40 2.90
C GLN A 145 -6.19 9.68 3.52
N HIS A 146 -5.81 10.84 3.01
CA HIS A 146 -6.36 12.11 3.47
C HIS A 146 -7.82 12.28 3.08
N GLU A 147 -8.24 11.67 1.97
CA GLU A 147 -9.58 11.78 1.44
C GLU A 147 -10.27 10.42 1.39
N LEU A 148 -11.42 10.32 2.07
CA LEU A 148 -12.27 9.14 2.03
C LEU A 148 -13.22 9.23 0.84
N HIS A 149 -13.03 8.40 -0.16
CA HIS A 149 -13.86 8.42 -1.38
C HIS A 149 -14.64 7.15 -1.65
N GLY A 150 -14.42 6.09 -0.88
CA GLY A 150 -14.99 4.77 -1.18
C GLY A 150 -14.40 4.13 -2.44
N ASP A 151 -13.43 4.78 -3.09
CA ASP A 151 -12.64 4.20 -4.18
C ASP A 151 -11.38 3.52 -3.61
N HIS A 152 -10.79 2.63 -4.42
CA HIS A 152 -9.54 1.96 -4.13
C HIS A 152 -8.55 2.29 -5.22
N THR A 153 -7.32 2.63 -4.86
CA THR A 153 -6.29 3.03 -5.84
C THR A 153 -5.06 2.15 -5.71
N VAL A 154 -4.60 1.63 -6.84
CA VAL A 154 -3.36 0.86 -6.96
C VAL A 154 -2.27 1.79 -7.50
N HIS A 155 -1.19 1.93 -6.71
CA HIS A 155 -0.03 2.73 -7.06
C HIS A 155 1.19 1.83 -7.29
N VAL A 156 1.93 2.08 -8.36
CA VAL A 156 3.25 1.48 -8.57
C VAL A 156 4.33 2.51 -8.28
N HIS A 157 5.43 2.10 -7.65
CA HIS A 157 6.50 3.00 -7.29
C HIS A 157 7.70 2.84 -8.20
N VAL A 158 8.36 3.97 -8.48
CA VAL A 158 9.60 4.06 -9.23
C VAL A 158 10.54 5.10 -8.60
N SER A 159 11.81 5.03 -8.91
CA SER A 159 12.81 5.95 -8.34
C SER A 159 12.65 7.40 -8.81
N ASN A 160 12.14 7.61 -10.02
CA ASN A 160 11.93 8.93 -10.63
C ASN A 160 10.96 8.78 -11.80
N ALA A 161 9.71 9.18 -11.63
CA ALA A 161 8.66 9.11 -12.64
C ALA A 161 8.88 10.07 -13.83
N ARG A 162 9.88 10.96 -13.78
CA ARG A 162 10.24 11.82 -14.94
C ARG A 162 11.25 11.15 -15.88
N HIS A 163 11.89 10.06 -15.45
CA HIS A 163 12.82 9.34 -16.30
C HIS A 163 12.06 8.51 -17.34
N PRO A 164 12.39 8.59 -18.66
CA PRO A 164 11.63 7.93 -19.72
C PRO A 164 11.41 6.42 -19.53
N ALA A 165 12.43 5.69 -19.07
CA ALA A 165 12.30 4.26 -18.80
C ALA A 165 11.34 3.96 -17.65
N ASN A 166 11.25 4.82 -16.60
CA ASN A 166 10.31 4.65 -15.52
C ASN A 166 8.89 5.00 -15.96
N ILE A 167 8.71 6.03 -16.80
CA ILE A 167 7.40 6.35 -17.41
C ILE A 167 6.93 5.16 -18.24
N ALA A 168 7.80 4.59 -19.10
CA ALA A 168 7.45 3.41 -19.89
C ALA A 168 7.06 2.21 -19.01
N ARG A 169 7.76 2.00 -17.89
CA ARG A 169 7.43 0.95 -16.94
C ARG A 169 6.07 1.18 -16.26
N ILE A 170 5.77 2.42 -15.84
CA ILE A 170 4.45 2.75 -15.25
C ILE A 170 3.34 2.46 -16.26
N HIS A 171 3.49 2.87 -17.52
CA HIS A 171 2.51 2.57 -18.57
C HIS A 171 2.35 1.07 -18.77
N TRP A 172 3.48 0.33 -18.89
CA TRP A 172 3.42 -1.11 -19.07
C TRP A 172 2.71 -1.81 -17.89
N LEU A 173 3.02 -1.44 -16.64
CA LEU A 173 2.36 -2.01 -15.45
C LEU A 173 0.87 -1.65 -15.40
N ALA A 174 0.49 -0.43 -15.78
CA ALA A 174 -0.91 -0.02 -15.89
C ALA A 174 -1.67 -0.87 -16.92
N ASP A 175 -1.07 -1.14 -18.07
CA ASP A 175 -1.68 -1.97 -19.13
C ASP A 175 -1.91 -3.42 -18.66
N GLN A 176 -1.02 -3.97 -17.78
CA GLN A 176 -1.20 -5.33 -17.25
C GLN A 176 -2.47 -5.48 -16.41
N VAL A 177 -2.94 -4.40 -15.79
CA VAL A 177 -4.13 -4.40 -14.92
C VAL A 177 -5.37 -3.78 -15.58
N GLY A 178 -5.28 -3.49 -16.88
CA GLY A 178 -6.36 -2.83 -17.61
C GLY A 178 -6.62 -1.39 -17.16
N GLY A 179 -5.66 -0.81 -16.44
CA GLY A 179 -5.72 0.54 -15.93
C GLY A 179 -5.05 1.55 -16.86
N ARG A 180 -4.86 2.77 -16.36
CA ARG A 180 -4.24 3.84 -17.14
C ARG A 180 -3.47 4.81 -16.25
N PHE A 181 -2.20 5.02 -16.56
CA PHE A 181 -1.45 6.11 -15.97
C PHE A 181 -1.89 7.47 -16.56
N THR A 182 -2.35 8.36 -15.69
CA THR A 182 -2.89 9.70 -16.08
C THR A 182 -1.85 10.81 -16.01
N GLY A 183 -0.61 10.48 -15.60
CA GLY A 183 0.47 11.46 -15.38
C GLY A 183 0.52 12.00 -13.96
N GLN A 184 -0.42 11.62 -13.09
CA GLN A 184 -0.40 12.00 -11.69
C GLN A 184 0.58 11.14 -10.90
N VAL A 185 1.47 11.79 -10.17
CA VAL A 185 2.53 11.16 -9.36
C VAL A 185 2.55 11.82 -8.00
N GLU A 186 2.59 11.00 -6.97
CA GLU A 186 2.75 11.42 -5.58
C GLU A 186 4.13 11.04 -5.06
N MET A 187 4.74 11.89 -4.25
CA MET A 187 6.01 11.56 -3.59
C MET A 187 5.75 10.67 -2.39
N ALA A 188 6.20 9.42 -2.44
CA ALA A 188 6.12 8.50 -1.31
C ALA A 188 7.36 8.63 -0.42
N ARG A 189 7.15 8.75 0.88
CA ARG A 189 8.18 8.67 1.93
C ARG A 189 8.28 7.23 2.41
N LEU A 190 9.44 6.61 2.21
CA LEU A 190 9.72 5.22 2.56
C LEU A 190 10.60 5.13 3.80
#